data_4d4c5ecf99171386997272e8e06b8bb3
#
_entry.id   4d4c5ecf99171386997272e8e06b8bb3
#
_cell.length_a   1.000
_cell.length_b   1.000
_cell.length_c   1.000
_cell.angle_alpha   90.00
_cell.angle_beta   90.00
_cell.angle_gamma   90.00
#
_symmetry.space_group_name_H-M   'P 1'
#
loop_
_entity.id
_entity.type
_entity.pdbx_description
1 polymer ?
#
loop_
_entity_poly.entity_id
_entity_poly.type
_entity_poly.pdbx_seq_one_letter_code
_entity_poly.pdbx_strand_id
1 'polypeptide(L)'
;MQKYGRLDWGPVKNDNKRNAEEGKRYEGLPILMNLESGGILTCDVIEVSEKGFLVKPLSISGFDDSDSESDVDFNDFIPYDKFFHVFLRA
;
A
#
# COMPACT_ATOMS: atom_id res chain seq x y z
N MET A 1 -8.07 22.37 7.15
CA MET A 1 -8.04 21.88 7.07
C MET A 1 -7.94 21.04 6.87
N GLN A 2 -7.90 20.35 6.62
CA GLN A 2 -7.86 19.44 6.50
C GLN A 2 -7.73 18.68 6.38
N LYS A 3 -7.79 18.23 6.14
CA LYS A 3 -7.73 17.44 6.07
C LYS A 3 -7.26 16.40 5.93
N TYR A 4 -7.31 15.59 5.96
CA TYR A 4 -6.77 14.59 6.03
C TYR A 4 -7.40 13.72 5.29
N GLY A 5 -7.46 13.04 5.13
CA GLY A 5 -8.05 12.17 4.55
C GLY A 5 -7.74 12.19 3.17
N ARG A 6 -7.31 12.92 2.63
CA ARG A 6 -6.97 12.90 1.49
C ARG A 6 -5.65 12.70 1.27
N LEU A 7 -4.86 12.13 1.96
CA LEU A 7 -3.54 11.88 1.74
C LEU A 7 -3.43 10.85 0.68
N ASP A 8 -3.48 11.16 -0.57
CA ASP A 8 -3.25 10.17 -1.57
C ASP A 8 -1.90 10.44 -2.19
N TRP A 9 -1.22 9.45 -2.66
CA TRP A 9 0.15 9.57 -3.10
C TRP A 9 0.49 8.44 -4.06
N GLY A 10 1.29 8.69 -5.03
CA GLY A 10 1.78 7.68 -5.95
C GLY A 10 3.27 7.74 -6.07
N PRO A 11 3.92 6.60 -6.21
CA PRO A 11 5.38 6.61 -6.33
C PRO A 11 5.85 7.16 -7.65
N VAL A 12 7.05 7.71 -7.63
CA VAL A 12 7.64 8.27 -8.81
C VAL A 12 8.55 7.22 -9.42
N LYS A 13 8.53 7.05 -10.74
CA LYS A 13 9.36 6.08 -11.34
C LYS A 13 10.80 6.41 -11.24
N ASN A 14 11.60 5.46 -10.98
CA ASN A 14 13.05 5.62 -10.96
C ASN A 14 13.55 6.58 -9.90
N ASP A 15 12.83 6.75 -8.83
CA ASP A 15 13.32 7.61 -7.77
C ASP A 15 12.90 6.99 -6.44
N ASN A 16 13.40 5.81 -6.18
CA ASN A 16 13.00 5.09 -4.98
C ASN A 16 13.44 5.76 -3.70
N LYS A 17 14.50 6.54 -3.74
CA LYS A 17 14.90 7.23 -2.55
C LYS A 17 13.85 8.25 -2.15
N ARG A 18 13.32 8.97 -3.12
CA ARG A 18 12.29 9.93 -2.85
C ARG A 18 11.02 9.20 -2.44
N ASN A 19 10.72 8.07 -3.07
CA ASN A 19 9.54 7.31 -2.75
C ASN A 19 9.60 6.85 -1.29
N ALA A 20 10.76 6.45 -0.82
CA ALA A 20 10.90 6.04 0.55
C ALA A 20 10.69 7.23 1.48
N GLU A 21 11.25 8.37 1.13
CA GLU A 21 11.08 9.52 1.99
C GLU A 21 9.62 9.96 2.07
N GLU A 22 8.95 9.98 0.95
CA GLU A 22 7.58 10.45 0.96
C GLU A 22 6.65 9.38 1.52
N GLY A 23 6.95 8.14 1.32
CA GLY A 23 6.09 7.06 1.81
C GLY A 23 6.18 6.81 3.28
N LYS A 24 7.26 7.30 3.92
CA LYS A 24 7.41 7.04 5.32
C LYS A 24 6.26 7.54 6.16
N ARG A 25 5.56 8.55 5.72
CA ARG A 25 4.46 9.05 6.50
C ARG A 25 3.34 8.05 6.62
N TYR A 26 3.34 7.01 5.80
CA TYR A 26 2.29 6.02 5.87
C TYR A 26 2.64 4.87 6.81
N GLU A 27 3.86 4.84 7.34
CA GLU A 27 4.22 3.74 8.24
C GLU A 27 3.29 3.70 9.43
N GLY A 28 2.76 2.54 9.72
CA GLY A 28 1.85 2.36 10.84
C GLY A 28 0.42 2.75 10.55
N LEU A 29 0.12 3.15 9.35
CA LEU A 29 -1.22 3.62 9.03
C LEU A 29 -1.96 2.65 8.14
N PRO A 30 -3.29 2.64 8.21
CA PRO A 30 -4.08 1.81 7.32
C PRO A 30 -4.25 2.51 5.99
N ILE A 31 -4.07 1.79 4.91
CA ILE A 31 -4.17 2.37 3.58
C ILE A 31 -4.93 1.48 2.63
N LEU A 32 -5.31 2.05 1.50
CA LEU A 32 -5.78 1.32 0.35
C LEU A 32 -4.74 1.52 -0.73
N MET A 33 -4.37 0.47 -1.41
CA MET A 33 -3.32 0.54 -2.41
C MET A 33 -3.87 0.06 -3.74
N ASN A 34 -3.77 0.87 -4.77
CA ASN A 34 -4.20 0.48 -6.09
C ASN A 34 -3.07 -0.26 -6.76
N LEU A 35 -3.27 -1.53 -6.99
CA LEU A 35 -2.20 -2.36 -7.53
C LEU A 35 -2.13 -2.27 -9.04
N GLU A 36 -0.91 -2.47 -9.54
CA GLU A 36 -0.72 -2.41 -10.93
C GLU A 36 -1.52 -3.48 -11.63
N SER A 37 -1.85 -4.56 -10.97
CA SER A 37 -2.62 -5.62 -11.57
C SER A 37 -4.10 -5.28 -11.65
N GLY A 38 -4.53 -4.20 -11.04
CA GLY A 38 -5.92 -3.80 -11.14
C GLY A 38 -6.71 -3.96 -9.87
N GLY A 39 -6.19 -4.62 -8.89
CA GLY A 39 -6.94 -4.81 -7.65
C GLY A 39 -6.68 -3.71 -6.66
N ILE A 40 -7.42 -3.72 -5.57
CA ILE A 40 -7.21 -2.77 -4.50
C ILE A 40 -6.89 -3.56 -3.26
N LEU A 41 -5.74 -3.30 -2.69
CA LEU A 41 -5.29 -3.99 -1.50
C LEU A 41 -5.57 -3.13 -0.28
N THR A 42 -6.29 -3.67 0.67
CA THR A 42 -6.50 -3.01 1.95
C THR A 42 -5.46 -3.57 2.89
N CYS A 43 -4.66 -2.72 3.46
CA CYS A 43 -3.56 -3.21 4.28
C CYS A 43 -3.11 -2.16 5.27
N ASP A 44 -2.28 -2.59 6.21
CA ASP A 44 -1.62 -1.68 7.13
C ASP A 44 -0.16 -1.62 6.74
N VAL A 45 0.42 -0.45 6.75
CA VAL A 45 1.82 -0.30 6.37
C VAL A 45 2.69 -0.61 7.57
N ILE A 46 3.61 -1.53 7.42
CA ILE A 46 4.51 -1.89 8.50
C ILE A 46 5.79 -1.09 8.39
N GLU A 47 6.37 -1.04 7.21
CA GLU A 47 7.63 -0.36 7.06
C GLU A 47 7.80 0.12 5.65
N VAL A 48 8.43 1.23 5.44
CA VAL A 48 8.67 1.78 4.12
C VAL A 48 10.17 1.86 3.90
N SER A 49 10.65 1.36 2.78
CA SER A 49 12.07 1.38 2.47
C SER A 49 12.27 1.85 1.05
N GLU A 50 13.49 1.89 0.60
CA GLU A 50 13.77 2.32 -0.75
C GLU A 50 13.36 1.26 -1.77
N LYS A 51 12.93 0.11 -1.33
CA LYS A 51 12.53 -0.91 -2.27
C LYS A 51 11.03 -1.01 -2.39
N GLY A 52 10.30 -0.55 -1.43
CA GLY A 52 8.86 -0.62 -1.48
C GLY A 52 8.25 -0.59 -0.10
N PHE A 53 6.98 -0.99 -0.04
CA PHE A 53 6.23 -1.00 1.19
C PHE A 53 6.11 -2.40 1.72
N LEU A 54 6.41 -2.58 2.99
CA LEU A 54 6.13 -3.85 3.66
C LEU A 54 4.80 -3.65 4.35
N VAL A 55 3.82 -4.46 4.05
CA VAL A 55 2.47 -4.25 4.52
C VAL A 55 1.89 -5.51 5.08
N LYS A 56 0.85 -5.38 5.89
CA LYS A 56 0.11 -6.50 6.37
C LYS A 56 -1.21 -6.50 5.64
N PRO A 57 -1.44 -7.39 4.71
CA PRO A 57 -2.65 -7.39 3.90
C PRO A 57 -3.86 -7.76 4.73
N LEU A 58 -4.95 -7.07 4.52
CA LEU A 58 -6.19 -7.39 5.17
C LEU A 58 -7.19 -7.96 4.18
N SER A 59 -7.27 -7.41 3.00
CA SER A 59 -8.16 -7.97 1.99
C SER A 59 -7.77 -7.41 0.63
N ILE A 60 -8.16 -8.09 -0.43
CA ILE A 60 -7.93 -7.64 -1.78
C ILE A 60 -9.25 -7.67 -2.48
N SER A 61 -9.61 -6.56 -3.08
CA SER A 61 -10.81 -6.49 -3.86
C SER A 61 -10.44 -6.49 -5.31
N GLY A 62 -11.34 -6.85 -6.14
CA GLY A 62 -11.05 -6.87 -7.53
C GLY A 62 -10.68 -8.24 -8.04
N PHE A 63 -10.54 -9.29 -7.21
CA PHE A 63 -10.24 -10.55 -7.58
C PHE A 63 -11.24 -11.38 -7.05
N ASP A 64 -11.62 -12.43 -7.49
CA ASP A 64 -12.53 -13.14 -6.98
C ASP A 64 -12.10 -14.19 -6.33
N ASP A 65 -11.65 -14.45 -5.54
CA ASP A 65 -11.18 -15.43 -4.90
C ASP A 65 -11.71 -15.89 -3.91
N SER A 66 -12.20 -16.35 -3.82
CA SER A 66 -12.82 -16.79 -2.91
C SER A 66 -12.34 -17.41 -1.92
N ASP A 67 -11.64 -18.03 -1.84
CA ASP A 67 -11.26 -18.74 -0.78
C ASP A 67 -10.31 -18.28 -0.07
N SER A 68 -9.98 -17.57 -0.15
CA SER A 68 -9.00 -17.25 0.52
C SER A 68 -9.02 -17.19 1.76
N GLU A 69 -9.22 -17.43 2.41
CA GLU A 69 -9.22 -17.41 3.61
C GLU A 69 -8.29 -17.24 4.31
N SER A 70 -7.69 -16.99 4.37
CA SER A 70 -6.85 -16.96 4.90
C SER A 70 -6.25 -16.44 5.85
N ASP A 71 -5.99 -16.47 6.45
CA ASP A 71 -5.36 -16.12 7.45
C ASP A 71 -4.22 -15.63 7.18
N VAL A 72 -3.87 -15.02 6.90
CA VAL A 72 -2.91 -14.56 6.66
C VAL A 72 -2.22 -13.90 7.60
N ASP A 73 -1.49 -14.36 8.33
CA ASP A 73 -0.74 -13.71 9.21
C ASP A 73 0.49 -13.34 8.66
N PHE A 74 0.85 -13.21 7.44
CA PHE A 74 2.15 -12.87 6.98
C PHE A 74 2.15 -11.50 6.42
N ASN A 75 3.29 -10.86 6.33
CA ASN A 75 3.45 -9.56 5.71
C ASN A 75 3.81 -9.75 4.26
N ASP A 76 3.49 -8.78 3.46
CA ASP A 76 3.77 -8.84 2.06
C ASP A 76 4.58 -7.64 1.67
N PHE A 77 5.43 -7.76 0.70
CA PHE A 77 6.27 -6.65 0.28
C PHE A 77 5.85 -6.21 -1.10
N ILE A 78 5.53 -4.95 -1.26
CA ILE A 78 5.01 -4.42 -2.52
C ILE A 78 6.01 -3.42 -3.07
N PRO A 79 6.73 -3.76 -4.12
CA PRO A 79 7.67 -2.82 -4.72
C PRO A 79 6.95 -1.61 -5.32
N TYR A 80 7.68 -0.51 -5.48
CA TYR A 80 7.08 0.71 -5.97
C TYR A 80 6.51 0.59 -7.37
N ASP A 81 6.98 -0.36 -8.17
CA ASP A 81 6.45 -0.48 -9.51
C ASP A 81 5.27 -1.43 -9.58
N LYS A 82 4.78 -1.89 -8.43
CA LYS A 82 3.65 -2.79 -8.42
C LYS A 82 2.38 -2.11 -7.96
N PHE A 83 2.43 -0.84 -7.65
CA PHE A 83 1.22 -0.12 -7.29
C PHE A 83 1.28 1.29 -7.83
N PHE A 84 0.12 1.89 -8.07
CA PHE A 84 0.07 3.20 -8.63
C PHE A 84 -0.24 4.26 -7.61
N HIS A 85 -0.97 3.94 -6.59
CA HIS A 85 -1.46 4.98 -5.71
C HIS A 85 -1.82 4.42 -4.37
N VAL A 86 -1.69 5.22 -3.35
CA VAL A 86 -1.97 4.84 -1.99
C VAL A 86 -2.89 5.90 -1.40
N PHE A 87 -3.96 5.46 -0.71
CA PHE A 87 -4.86 6.38 -0.08
C PHE A 87 -4.93 6.05 1.39
N LEU A 88 -5.05 7.05 2.22
CA LEU A 88 -5.19 6.80 3.63
C LEU A 88 -6.59 6.27 3.89
N ARG A 89 -6.71 5.19 4.65
CA ARG A 89 -7.98 4.61 4.90
C ARG A 89 -8.45 5.14 6.23
N ALA A 90 -9.50 5.79 6.24
CA ALA A 90 -9.91 6.38 7.49
C ALA A 90 -10.81 5.48 8.28
#